data_c6acdc65e3bae6fee70a347734e3a3de
#
_entry.id   c6acdc65e3bae6fee70a347734e3a3de
#
_cell.length_a   1.000
_cell.length_b   1.000
_cell.length_c   1.000
_cell.angle_alpha   90.00
_cell.angle_beta   90.00
_cell.angle_gamma   90.00
#
_symmetry.space_group_name_H-M   'P 1'
#
loop_
_entity.id
_entity.type
_entity.pdbx_description
1 polymer ?
#
loop_
_entity_poly.entity_id
_entity_poly.type
_entity_poly.pdbx_seq_one_letter_code
_entity_poly.pdbx_strand_id
1 'polypeptide(L)'
;MHPGVAAAGAVTFQTVQAMAGGKPVRLWLEGYERGRPGGPANLVAGHGLTESHYQIVVDASSGLRLGETVPLGPYRDPYTVVGLTHGMVSSSGDPVAWVTLLDAQALQFAVPPALERRELASGRNPPTTADIDAVLVRVMPTASPAAVAEEITRWKHLSAVPEAEEESYLTLFVIQRMQQQLGLFMGILITVSAVIIALIIYTLTMDKLRAIATLKLIGAPDRVIVGLIVQEALVLGASGFAIGRFLIEQVKGYFPRRVQVEPRYLAVLFVVVIVVCLLGSVLGVRAAVKIEPAEALAGG
;
A
#
# COMPACT_ATOMS: atom_id res chain seq x y z
N MET A 1 22.30 24.45 22.74
CA MET A 1 21.80 24.30 21.36
C MET A 1 23.00 24.19 20.44
N HIS A 2 23.00 23.27 19.51
CA HIS A 2 24.06 23.12 18.53
C HIS A 2 24.10 24.35 17.61
N PRO A 3 25.28 24.92 17.24
CA PRO A 3 25.38 26.18 16.50
C PRO A 3 24.75 26.15 15.09
N GLY A 4 24.52 24.97 14.52
CA GLY A 4 23.84 24.80 13.22
C GLY A 4 22.34 24.59 13.29
N VAL A 5 21.72 24.54 14.49
CA VAL A 5 20.30 24.26 14.70
C VAL A 5 19.52 25.55 14.90
N ALA A 6 18.55 25.83 14.02
CA ALA A 6 17.66 26.97 14.14
C ALA A 6 16.49 26.72 15.10
N ALA A 7 15.90 25.53 15.08
CA ALA A 7 14.82 25.12 15.95
C ALA A 7 14.77 23.58 16.07
N ALA A 8 14.23 23.09 17.16
CA ALA A 8 13.97 21.68 17.37
C ALA A 8 12.57 21.51 17.99
N GLY A 9 11.81 20.51 17.57
CA GLY A 9 10.48 20.18 18.08
C GLY A 9 10.35 18.68 18.29
N ALA A 10 9.80 18.30 19.43
CA ALA A 10 9.45 16.90 19.69
C ALA A 10 8.19 16.52 18.93
N VAL A 11 8.19 15.31 18.40
CA VAL A 11 7.03 14.74 17.68
C VAL A 11 6.77 13.31 18.15
N THR A 12 5.51 12.90 18.05
CA THR A 12 5.10 11.52 18.25
C THR A 12 4.13 11.11 17.13
N PHE A 13 4.16 9.82 16.76
CA PHE A 13 3.40 9.30 15.65
C PHE A 13 2.54 8.12 16.10
N GLN A 14 1.30 8.10 15.66
CA GLN A 14 0.42 6.95 15.89
C GLN A 14 -0.67 6.86 14.82
N THR A 15 -1.29 5.69 14.71
CA THR A 15 -2.45 5.53 13.85
C THR A 15 -3.71 5.48 14.69
N VAL A 16 -4.68 6.34 14.38
CA VAL A 16 -5.98 6.36 15.05
C VAL A 16 -7.11 6.10 14.05
N GLN A 17 -8.24 5.61 14.56
CA GLN A 17 -9.45 5.49 13.77
C GLN A 17 -10.39 6.64 14.10
N ALA A 18 -10.92 7.28 13.07
CA ALA A 18 -11.92 8.32 13.14
C ALA A 18 -13.16 7.92 12.32
N MET A 19 -14.27 8.62 12.52
CA MET A 19 -15.48 8.42 11.73
C MET A 19 -15.70 9.65 10.87
N ALA A 20 -15.67 9.50 9.55
CA ALA A 20 -15.96 10.56 8.59
C ALA A 20 -17.25 10.21 7.84
N GLY A 21 -18.31 11.01 8.01
CA GLY A 21 -19.60 10.76 7.35
C GLY A 21 -20.18 9.37 7.62
N GLY A 22 -19.96 8.80 8.81
CA GLY A 22 -20.44 7.48 9.22
C GLY A 22 -19.57 6.31 8.73
N LYS A 23 -18.44 6.58 8.05
CA LYS A 23 -17.49 5.56 7.61
C LYS A 23 -16.22 5.62 8.45
N PRO A 24 -15.62 4.48 8.84
CA PRO A 24 -14.35 4.46 9.55
C PRO A 24 -13.23 4.90 8.60
N VAL A 25 -12.44 5.86 9.04
CA VAL A 25 -11.25 6.36 8.34
C VAL A 25 -10.05 6.22 9.26
N ARG A 26 -8.94 5.72 8.75
CA ARG A 26 -7.67 5.70 9.46
C ARG A 26 -6.96 7.02 9.23
N LEU A 27 -6.43 7.58 10.32
CA LEU A 27 -5.63 8.79 10.29
C LEU A 27 -4.24 8.48 10.83
N TRP A 28 -3.22 8.96 10.16
CA TRP A 28 -1.88 9.04 10.70
C TRP A 28 -1.78 10.29 11.54
N LEU A 29 -1.79 10.11 12.86
CA LEU A 29 -1.79 11.21 13.82
C LEU A 29 -0.35 11.59 14.17
N GLU A 30 -0.03 12.85 14.02
CA GLU A 30 1.24 13.47 14.40
C GLU A 30 1.01 14.47 15.53
N GLY A 31 1.64 14.22 16.68
CA GLY A 31 1.68 15.13 17.81
C GLY A 31 2.89 16.02 17.73
N TYR A 32 2.75 17.35 17.83
CA TYR A 32 3.86 18.28 17.78
C TYR A 32 3.75 19.42 18.79
N GLU A 33 4.88 20.05 19.11
CA GLU A 33 4.92 21.26 19.94
C GLU A 33 4.59 22.49 19.13
N ARG A 34 3.58 23.26 19.54
CA ARG A 34 3.19 24.50 18.85
C ARG A 34 4.35 25.49 18.76
N GLY A 35 4.51 26.09 17.58
CA GLY A 35 5.60 27.03 17.29
C GLY A 35 6.97 26.39 17.07
N ARG A 36 7.03 25.05 17.07
CA ARG A 36 8.21 24.26 16.76
C ARG A 36 8.07 23.53 15.44
N PRO A 37 9.14 22.96 14.86
CA PRO A 37 9.06 22.07 13.71
C PRO A 37 8.13 20.86 13.98
N GLY A 38 7.42 20.40 12.94
CA GLY A 38 6.49 19.26 13.02
C GLY A 38 5.02 19.64 12.83
N GLY A 39 4.70 20.93 12.70
CA GLY A 39 3.33 21.36 12.47
C GLY A 39 2.88 21.20 11.01
N PRO A 40 1.55 21.32 10.75
CA PRO A 40 0.97 21.13 9.43
C PRO A 40 1.51 22.12 8.41
N ALA A 41 1.93 21.60 7.25
CA ALA A 41 2.23 22.37 6.06
C ALA A 41 1.00 22.45 5.14
N ASN A 42 0.99 23.39 4.20
CA ASN A 42 -0.04 23.49 3.14
C ASN A 42 -1.49 23.57 3.66
N LEU A 43 -1.74 24.40 4.67
CA LEU A 43 -3.08 24.72 5.13
C LEU A 43 -3.91 25.34 3.99
N VAL A 44 -5.03 24.71 3.65
CA VAL A 44 -5.94 25.16 2.58
C VAL A 44 -7.16 25.88 3.15
N ALA A 45 -7.60 25.50 4.36
CA ALA A 45 -8.74 26.11 5.03
C ALA A 45 -8.56 26.07 6.55
N GLY A 46 -9.17 27.04 7.25
CA GLY A 46 -9.07 27.15 8.70
C GLY A 46 -7.75 27.71 9.18
N HIS A 47 -7.28 27.25 10.35
CA HIS A 47 -6.06 27.68 11.00
C HIS A 47 -5.33 26.51 11.65
N GLY A 48 -4.07 26.72 12.03
CA GLY A 48 -3.31 25.75 12.83
C GLY A 48 -3.85 25.62 14.26
N LEU A 49 -3.24 24.75 15.05
CA LEU A 49 -3.62 24.53 16.45
C LEU A 49 -3.38 25.81 17.26
N THR A 50 -4.44 26.35 17.87
CA THR A 50 -4.38 27.53 18.74
C THR A 50 -4.54 27.18 20.21
N GLU A 51 -5.35 26.18 20.51
CA GLU A 51 -5.58 25.69 21.88
C GLU A 51 -4.65 24.53 22.24
N SER A 52 -4.55 24.23 23.52
CA SER A 52 -3.66 23.18 24.02
C SER A 52 -4.25 21.78 23.88
N HIS A 53 -5.57 21.67 23.76
CA HIS A 53 -6.28 20.39 23.76
C HIS A 53 -7.47 20.40 22.80
N TYR A 54 -7.84 19.19 22.34
CA TYR A 54 -9.08 18.90 21.59
C TYR A 54 -9.23 19.62 20.24
N GLN A 55 -8.13 20.11 19.68
CA GLN A 55 -8.10 20.60 18.31
C GLN A 55 -7.33 19.64 17.40
N ILE A 56 -7.81 19.49 16.18
CA ILE A 56 -7.16 18.66 15.17
C ILE A 56 -7.13 19.39 13.81
N VAL A 57 -5.99 19.32 13.15
CA VAL A 57 -5.84 19.69 11.74
C VAL A 57 -5.74 18.39 10.94
N VAL A 58 -6.48 18.25 9.84
CA VAL A 58 -6.52 17.00 9.08
C VAL A 58 -6.33 17.26 7.59
N ASP A 59 -5.82 16.28 6.86
CA ASP A 59 -5.80 16.36 5.41
C ASP A 59 -7.22 16.18 4.83
N ALA A 60 -7.54 16.98 3.80
CA ALA A 60 -8.85 16.97 3.13
C ALA A 60 -9.23 15.60 2.57
N SER A 61 -8.23 14.74 2.28
CA SER A 61 -8.46 13.36 1.82
C SER A 61 -9.09 12.46 2.88
N SER A 62 -9.10 12.87 4.16
CA SER A 62 -9.80 12.15 5.25
C SER A 62 -11.31 12.15 5.09
N GLY A 63 -11.88 13.13 4.36
CA GLY A 63 -13.31 13.33 4.23
C GLY A 63 -13.97 14.06 5.42
N LEU A 64 -13.18 14.47 6.42
CA LEU A 64 -13.63 15.29 7.55
C LEU A 64 -13.78 16.75 7.13
N ARG A 65 -14.69 17.47 7.78
CA ARG A 65 -15.02 18.87 7.44
C ARG A 65 -14.53 19.82 8.52
N LEU A 66 -14.22 21.05 8.12
CA LEU A 66 -13.90 22.12 9.05
C LEU A 66 -15.05 22.35 10.04
N GLY A 67 -14.74 22.46 11.33
CA GLY A 67 -15.70 22.61 12.43
C GLY A 67 -16.38 21.29 12.87
N GLU A 68 -16.13 20.17 12.19
CA GLU A 68 -16.66 18.87 12.59
C GLU A 68 -15.97 18.38 13.87
N THR A 69 -16.77 17.76 14.76
CA THR A 69 -16.23 17.14 15.98
C THR A 69 -16.03 15.65 15.77
N VAL A 70 -14.81 15.19 16.01
CA VAL A 70 -14.36 13.81 15.78
C VAL A 70 -14.00 13.18 17.12
N PRO A 71 -14.67 12.10 17.54
CA PRO A 71 -14.29 11.39 18.76
C PRO A 71 -13.05 10.54 18.52
N LEU A 72 -11.98 10.78 19.26
CA LEU A 72 -10.74 10.03 19.18
C LEU A 72 -10.42 9.31 20.49
N GLY A 73 -9.64 8.25 20.36
CA GLY A 73 -9.15 7.46 21.49
C GLY A 73 -10.21 6.59 22.16
N PRO A 74 -9.83 5.83 23.20
CA PRO A 74 -10.70 4.89 23.91
C PRO A 74 -11.78 5.61 24.77
N TYR A 75 -11.55 6.84 25.16
CA TYR A 75 -12.50 7.70 25.89
C TYR A 75 -13.43 8.46 24.95
N ARG A 76 -13.18 8.42 23.63
CA ARG A 76 -13.95 9.15 22.62
C ARG A 76 -13.95 10.66 22.85
N ASP A 77 -12.79 11.19 23.19
CA ASP A 77 -12.60 12.62 23.42
C ASP A 77 -12.96 13.43 22.16
N PRO A 78 -13.71 14.54 22.30
CA PRO A 78 -14.24 15.29 21.17
C PRO A 78 -13.15 16.24 20.62
N TYR A 79 -12.55 15.91 19.50
CA TYR A 79 -11.61 16.78 18.79
C TYR A 79 -12.32 17.60 17.72
N THR A 80 -12.13 18.91 17.70
CA THR A 80 -12.71 19.80 16.70
C THR A 80 -11.72 20.00 15.55
N VAL A 81 -12.15 19.79 14.32
CA VAL A 81 -11.37 20.05 13.11
C VAL A 81 -11.25 21.56 12.90
N VAL A 82 -10.07 22.12 13.16
CA VAL A 82 -9.80 23.57 13.08
C VAL A 82 -9.08 23.98 11.79
N GLY A 83 -8.51 23.04 11.07
CA GLY A 83 -7.80 23.29 9.82
C GLY A 83 -7.80 22.09 8.89
N LEU A 84 -7.70 22.39 7.59
CA LEU A 84 -7.58 21.38 6.53
C LEU A 84 -6.28 21.61 5.76
N THR A 85 -5.54 20.55 5.49
CA THR A 85 -4.40 20.51 4.58
C THR A 85 -4.77 19.81 3.28
N HIS A 86 -3.88 19.83 2.29
CA HIS A 86 -4.07 19.13 1.04
C HIS A 86 -2.81 18.35 0.63
N GLY A 87 -3.00 17.08 0.26
CA GLY A 87 -1.93 16.22 -0.24
C GLY A 87 -1.01 15.66 0.83
N MET A 88 -1.34 15.82 2.11
CA MET A 88 -0.55 15.31 3.22
C MET A 88 -1.02 13.91 3.59
N VAL A 89 -0.29 12.92 3.10
CA VAL A 89 -0.57 11.50 3.35
C VAL A 89 0.69 10.80 3.86
N SER A 90 0.52 9.84 4.75
CA SER A 90 1.61 9.03 5.26
C SER A 90 2.17 8.09 4.19
N SER A 91 3.31 7.47 4.44
CA SER A 91 3.89 6.43 3.57
C SER A 91 2.96 5.23 3.34
N SER A 92 2.00 4.99 4.24
CA SER A 92 0.95 3.97 4.09
C SER A 92 -0.28 4.44 3.30
N GLY A 93 -0.31 5.71 2.88
CA GLY A 93 -1.44 6.32 2.16
C GLY A 93 -2.59 6.78 3.07
N ASP A 94 -2.42 6.73 4.38
CA ASP A 94 -3.41 7.24 5.34
C ASP A 94 -3.32 8.78 5.40
N PRO A 95 -4.45 9.53 5.46
CA PRO A 95 -4.43 10.97 5.65
C PRO A 95 -3.70 11.35 6.94
N VAL A 96 -2.84 12.39 6.86
CA VAL A 96 -2.15 12.89 8.05
C VAL A 96 -3.08 13.83 8.82
N ALA A 97 -3.00 13.74 10.14
CA ALA A 97 -3.70 14.60 11.07
C ALA A 97 -2.73 15.09 12.15
N TRP A 98 -2.87 16.34 12.58
CA TRP A 98 -2.01 16.96 13.58
C TRP A 98 -2.81 17.34 14.82
N VAL A 99 -2.25 17.01 15.96
CA VAL A 99 -2.73 17.42 17.29
C VAL A 99 -1.56 17.98 18.11
N THR A 100 -1.82 18.50 19.29
CA THR A 100 -0.74 18.89 20.20
C THR A 100 0.03 17.66 20.69
N LEU A 101 1.30 17.82 21.00
CA LEU A 101 2.14 16.72 21.54
C LEU A 101 1.49 16.08 22.77
N LEU A 102 0.92 16.91 23.66
CA LEU A 102 0.26 16.44 24.88
C LEU A 102 -0.96 15.56 24.58
N ASP A 103 -1.79 15.98 23.61
CA ASP A 103 -2.96 15.21 23.20
C ASP A 103 -2.55 13.89 22.52
N ALA A 104 -1.52 13.93 21.68
CA ALA A 104 -1.02 12.72 21.03
C ALA A 104 -0.49 11.72 22.05
N GLN A 105 0.30 12.17 23.02
CA GLN A 105 0.79 11.33 24.12
C GLN A 105 -0.37 10.77 24.96
N ALA A 106 -1.37 11.59 25.28
CA ALA A 106 -2.56 11.14 25.99
C ALA A 106 -3.31 10.05 25.22
N LEU A 107 -3.45 10.21 23.90
CA LEU A 107 -4.10 9.20 23.03
C LEU A 107 -3.27 7.92 22.89
N GLN A 108 -1.93 8.02 22.85
CA GLN A 108 -1.01 6.89 22.69
C GLN A 108 -1.01 5.99 23.92
N PHE A 109 -1.05 6.58 25.11
CA PHE A 109 -1.02 5.85 26.37
C PHE A 109 -2.39 5.66 27.01
N ALA A 110 -3.46 6.13 26.34
CA ALA A 110 -4.81 5.94 26.82
C ALA A 110 -5.18 4.45 26.89
N VAL A 111 -5.40 3.97 28.08
CA VAL A 111 -5.84 2.59 28.33
C VAL A 111 -7.37 2.54 28.29
N PRO A 112 -8.01 1.54 27.66
CA PRO A 112 -9.47 1.40 27.72
C PRO A 112 -10.00 1.44 29.17
N PRO A 113 -11.11 2.12 29.45
CA PRO A 113 -11.62 2.34 30.82
C PRO A 113 -11.81 1.07 31.64
N ALA A 114 -12.02 -0.08 30.99
CA ALA A 114 -12.12 -1.38 31.65
C ALA A 114 -10.76 -1.91 32.13
N LEU A 115 -9.70 -1.68 31.37
CA LEU A 115 -8.33 -2.07 31.72
C LEU A 115 -7.76 -1.13 32.78
N GLU A 116 -7.99 0.17 32.67
CA GLU A 116 -7.58 1.17 33.66
C GLU A 116 -8.13 0.86 35.06
N ARG A 117 -9.43 0.56 35.16
CA ARG A 117 -10.05 0.13 36.42
C ARG A 117 -9.40 -1.13 36.98
N ARG A 118 -8.98 -2.07 36.12
CA ARG A 118 -8.33 -3.31 36.52
C ARG A 118 -6.92 -3.06 37.02
N GLU A 119 -6.17 -2.18 36.37
CA GLU A 119 -4.82 -1.81 36.80
C GLU A 119 -4.82 -1.03 38.10
N LEU A 120 -5.68 -0.04 38.23
CA LEU A 120 -5.89 0.68 39.49
C LEU A 120 -6.31 -0.26 40.63
N ALA A 121 -7.19 -1.23 40.37
CA ALA A 121 -7.60 -2.23 41.35
C ALA A 121 -6.44 -3.19 41.72
N SER A 122 -5.45 -3.36 40.84
CA SER A 122 -4.24 -4.15 41.12
C SER A 122 -3.10 -3.34 41.73
N GLY A 123 -3.32 -2.06 42.06
CA GLY A 123 -2.33 -1.15 42.65
C GLY A 123 -1.25 -0.66 41.70
N ARG A 124 -1.51 -0.77 40.37
CA ARG A 124 -0.62 -0.23 39.33
C ARG A 124 -1.21 1.07 38.79
N ASN A 125 -0.39 2.10 38.73
CA ASN A 125 -0.76 3.32 38.01
C ASN A 125 -0.64 3.06 36.51
N PRO A 126 -1.61 3.55 35.69
CA PRO A 126 -1.45 3.51 34.25
C PRO A 126 -0.17 4.23 33.82
N PRO A 127 0.54 3.75 32.80
CA PRO A 127 1.77 4.37 32.35
C PRO A 127 1.46 5.79 31.84
N THR A 128 1.96 6.79 32.52
CA THR A 128 2.00 8.18 32.05
C THR A 128 3.43 8.45 31.62
N THR A 129 3.74 8.24 30.37
CA THR A 129 5.07 8.52 29.84
C THR A 129 5.00 9.74 28.94
N ALA A 130 5.97 10.63 29.08
CA ALA A 130 6.20 11.77 28.19
C ALA A 130 7.17 11.36 27.06
N ASP A 131 7.02 10.13 26.56
CA ASP A 131 7.88 9.60 25.52
C ASP A 131 7.60 10.31 24.18
N ILE A 132 8.65 10.48 23.40
CA ILE A 132 8.61 11.07 22.06
C ILE A 132 9.25 10.10 21.09
N ASP A 133 8.71 10.01 19.87
CA ASP A 133 9.22 9.09 18.86
C ASP A 133 10.41 9.69 18.12
N ALA A 134 10.38 11.02 17.87
CA ALA A 134 11.45 11.70 17.16
C ALA A 134 11.56 13.18 17.58
N VAL A 135 12.68 13.80 17.21
CA VAL A 135 12.88 15.23 17.30
C VAL A 135 13.16 15.78 15.91
N LEU A 136 12.27 16.62 15.40
CA LEU A 136 12.47 17.32 14.15
C LEU A 136 13.37 18.53 14.36
N VAL A 137 14.45 18.60 13.58
CA VAL A 137 15.45 19.65 13.69
C VAL A 137 15.44 20.49 12.42
N ARG A 138 15.17 21.79 12.57
CA ARG A 138 15.34 22.74 11.49
C ARG A 138 16.76 23.27 11.54
N VAL A 139 17.51 23.01 10.48
CA VAL A 139 18.89 23.47 10.31
C VAL A 139 18.91 24.92 9.81
N MET A 140 19.91 25.70 10.22
CA MET A 140 20.12 27.04 9.70
C MET A 140 20.46 27.02 8.21
N PRO A 141 20.03 28.01 7.39
CA PRO A 141 20.31 28.02 5.95
C PRO A 141 21.82 28.01 5.62
N THR A 142 22.66 28.41 6.56
CA THR A 142 24.13 28.48 6.42
C THR A 142 24.83 27.16 6.78
N ALA A 143 24.12 26.19 7.37
CA ALA A 143 24.69 24.92 7.81
C ALA A 143 24.24 23.77 6.91
N SER A 144 25.14 22.82 6.68
CA SER A 144 24.81 21.60 5.95
C SER A 144 24.01 20.62 6.82
N PRO A 145 22.82 20.16 6.39
CA PRO A 145 22.04 19.18 7.15
C PRO A 145 22.82 17.89 7.48
N ALA A 146 23.60 17.40 6.51
CA ALA A 146 24.42 16.20 6.68
C ALA A 146 25.50 16.37 7.75
N ALA A 147 26.17 17.52 7.77
CA ALA A 147 27.20 17.81 8.79
C ALA A 147 26.60 17.91 10.21
N VAL A 148 25.43 18.55 10.33
CA VAL A 148 24.71 18.64 11.61
C VAL A 148 24.24 17.26 12.08
N ALA A 149 23.75 16.43 11.18
CA ALA A 149 23.31 15.06 11.50
C ALA A 149 24.48 14.19 11.99
N GLU A 150 25.64 14.24 11.30
CA GLU A 150 26.84 13.51 11.70
C GLU A 150 27.32 13.94 13.10
N GLU A 151 27.30 15.23 13.39
CA GLU A 151 27.73 15.78 14.67
C GLU A 151 26.77 15.39 15.82
N ILE A 152 25.46 15.43 15.58
CA ILE A 152 24.44 14.96 16.55
C ILE A 152 24.64 13.47 16.85
N THR A 153 24.84 12.65 15.80
CA THR A 153 25.06 11.20 15.93
C THR A 153 26.30 10.90 16.77
N ARG A 154 27.40 11.64 16.52
CA ARG A 154 28.67 11.47 17.25
C ARG A 154 28.57 11.88 18.70
N TRP A 155 27.82 12.94 18.99
CA TRP A 155 27.78 13.53 20.33
C TRP A 155 26.83 12.83 21.30
N LYS A 156 25.67 12.35 20.81
CA LYS A 156 24.59 11.84 21.68
C LYS A 156 24.28 10.36 21.49
N HIS A 157 24.99 9.67 20.61
CA HIS A 157 24.63 8.31 20.18
C HIS A 157 23.17 8.21 19.68
N LEU A 158 22.64 9.32 19.16
CA LEU A 158 21.33 9.41 18.54
C LEU A 158 21.50 9.14 17.04
N SER A 159 20.51 8.53 16.42
CA SER A 159 20.44 8.44 14.97
C SER A 159 19.84 9.74 14.43
N ALA A 160 20.63 10.51 13.71
CA ALA A 160 20.14 11.71 13.03
C ALA A 160 20.22 11.49 11.52
N VAL A 161 19.10 11.64 10.84
CA VAL A 161 18.98 11.39 9.40
C VAL A 161 18.52 12.69 8.71
N PRO A 162 19.26 13.19 7.70
CA PRO A 162 18.80 14.28 6.87
C PRO A 162 17.56 13.88 6.06
N GLU A 163 16.63 14.79 5.81
CA GLU A 163 15.41 14.54 5.06
C GLU A 163 15.66 13.87 3.70
N ALA A 164 16.69 14.31 2.97
CA ALA A 164 17.07 13.70 1.70
C ALA A 164 17.55 12.24 1.80
N GLU A 165 18.09 11.84 2.95
CA GLU A 165 18.52 10.47 3.21
C GLU A 165 17.37 9.63 3.77
N GLU A 166 16.43 10.23 4.49
CA GLU A 166 15.27 9.53 5.05
C GLU A 166 14.39 8.94 3.95
N GLU A 167 14.14 9.67 2.85
CA GLU A 167 13.46 9.11 1.66
C GLU A 167 14.19 7.91 1.09
N SER A 168 15.52 7.96 1.03
CA SER A 168 16.34 6.85 0.52
C SER A 168 16.37 5.66 1.47
N TYR A 169 16.47 5.89 2.78
CA TYR A 169 16.44 4.84 3.81
C TYR A 169 15.09 4.13 3.87
N LEU A 170 13.98 4.88 3.88
CA LEU A 170 12.64 4.31 3.86
C LEU A 170 12.39 3.52 2.57
N THR A 171 12.85 4.03 1.43
CA THR A 171 12.71 3.35 0.14
C THR A 171 13.56 2.09 0.07
N LEU A 172 14.81 2.15 0.52
CA LEU A 172 15.75 1.03 0.40
C LEU A 172 15.50 -0.08 1.42
N PHE A 173 15.19 0.23 2.68
CA PHE A 173 15.12 -0.79 3.73
C PHE A 173 13.72 -1.32 4.00
N VAL A 174 12.70 -0.46 3.98
CA VAL A 174 11.32 -0.86 4.30
C VAL A 174 10.58 -1.29 3.04
N ILE A 175 10.61 -0.46 1.99
CA ILE A 175 9.86 -0.70 0.76
C ILE A 175 10.48 -1.86 -0.03
N GLN A 176 11.81 -1.92 -0.17
CA GLN A 176 12.46 -3.02 -0.91
C GLN A 176 12.21 -4.38 -0.27
N ARG A 177 12.28 -4.48 1.06
CA ARG A 177 12.04 -5.74 1.76
C ARG A 177 10.61 -6.22 1.60
N MET A 178 9.64 -5.30 1.70
CA MET A 178 8.23 -5.60 1.42
C MET A 178 8.01 -5.95 -0.05
N GLN A 179 8.63 -5.23 -0.98
CA GLN A 179 8.54 -5.51 -2.42
C GLN A 179 9.14 -6.87 -2.78
N GLN A 180 10.27 -7.26 -2.19
CA GLN A 180 10.86 -8.57 -2.40
C GLN A 180 9.94 -9.70 -1.93
N GLN A 181 9.34 -9.56 -0.76
CA GLN A 181 8.41 -10.56 -0.23
C GLN A 181 7.14 -10.64 -1.09
N LEU A 182 6.55 -9.51 -1.45
CA LEU A 182 5.39 -9.46 -2.35
C LEU A 182 5.74 -9.99 -3.74
N GLY A 183 6.92 -9.67 -4.25
CA GLY A 183 7.42 -10.17 -5.54
C GLY A 183 7.56 -11.68 -5.57
N LEU A 184 8.02 -12.29 -4.47
CA LEU A 184 8.10 -13.75 -4.34
C LEU A 184 6.69 -14.38 -4.38
N PHE A 185 5.73 -13.85 -3.64
CA PHE A 185 4.33 -14.33 -3.70
C PHE A 185 3.73 -14.15 -5.10
N MET A 186 3.95 -13.00 -5.74
CA MET A 186 3.54 -12.79 -7.14
C MET A 186 4.17 -13.81 -8.09
N GLY A 187 5.47 -14.10 -7.94
CA GLY A 187 6.16 -15.11 -8.74
C GLY A 187 5.54 -16.50 -8.61
N ILE A 188 5.22 -16.92 -7.38
CA ILE A 188 4.53 -18.18 -7.12
C ILE A 188 3.15 -18.19 -7.77
N LEU A 189 2.36 -17.13 -7.58
CA LEU A 189 1.01 -17.03 -8.17
C LEU A 189 1.04 -17.06 -9.70
N ILE A 190 1.99 -16.36 -10.34
CA ILE A 190 2.18 -16.39 -11.78
C ILE A 190 2.53 -17.81 -12.25
N THR A 191 3.44 -18.49 -11.53
CA THR A 191 3.84 -19.85 -11.86
C THR A 191 2.67 -20.83 -11.76
N VAL A 192 1.91 -20.79 -10.68
CA VAL A 192 0.72 -21.63 -10.49
C VAL A 192 -0.31 -21.33 -11.59
N SER A 193 -0.57 -20.05 -11.87
CA SER A 193 -1.49 -19.64 -12.94
C SER A 193 -1.02 -20.13 -14.31
N ALA A 194 0.28 -20.07 -14.59
CA ALA A 194 0.85 -20.58 -15.86
C ALA A 194 0.64 -22.07 -16.03
N VAL A 195 0.83 -22.86 -14.96
CA VAL A 195 0.58 -24.31 -14.98
C VAL A 195 -0.90 -24.62 -15.22
N ILE A 196 -1.81 -23.91 -14.55
CA ILE A 196 -3.25 -24.08 -14.72
C ILE A 196 -3.67 -23.74 -16.15
N ILE A 197 -3.21 -22.60 -16.70
CA ILE A 197 -3.50 -22.19 -18.08
C ILE A 197 -2.96 -23.24 -19.07
N ALA A 198 -1.73 -23.71 -18.87
CA ALA A 198 -1.14 -24.74 -19.72
C ALA A 198 -1.96 -26.04 -19.71
N LEU A 199 -2.43 -26.46 -18.53
CA LEU A 199 -3.27 -27.64 -18.37
C LEU A 199 -4.63 -27.47 -19.07
N ILE A 200 -5.27 -26.30 -18.93
CA ILE A 200 -6.54 -26.01 -19.60
C ILE A 200 -6.38 -26.03 -21.11
N ILE A 201 -5.34 -25.36 -21.64
CA ILE A 201 -5.08 -25.38 -23.09
C ILE A 201 -4.80 -26.81 -23.58
N TYR A 202 -4.02 -27.58 -22.80
CA TYR A 202 -3.75 -28.96 -23.13
C TYR A 202 -5.02 -29.81 -23.18
N THR A 203 -5.90 -29.73 -22.19
CA THR A 203 -7.17 -30.48 -22.15
C THR A 203 -8.10 -30.07 -23.28
N LEU A 204 -8.28 -28.77 -23.56
CA LEU A 204 -9.07 -28.27 -24.68
C LEU A 204 -8.53 -28.74 -26.04
N THR A 205 -7.19 -28.80 -26.16
CA THR A 205 -6.56 -29.34 -27.39
C THR A 205 -6.82 -30.85 -27.51
N MET A 206 -6.76 -31.60 -26.41
CA MET A 206 -7.09 -33.06 -26.42
C MET A 206 -8.52 -33.32 -26.82
N ASP A 207 -9.48 -32.55 -26.32
CA ASP A 207 -10.89 -32.67 -26.67
C ASP A 207 -11.16 -32.42 -28.19
N LYS A 208 -10.31 -31.59 -28.82
CA LYS A 208 -10.41 -31.26 -30.26
C LYS A 208 -9.54 -32.14 -31.16
N LEU A 209 -8.90 -33.17 -30.61
CA LEU A 209 -7.96 -34.01 -31.38
C LEU A 209 -8.57 -34.60 -32.66
N ARG A 210 -9.79 -35.12 -32.62
CA ARG A 210 -10.46 -35.66 -33.81
C ARG A 210 -10.67 -34.61 -34.90
N ALA A 211 -11.06 -33.38 -34.50
CA ALA A 211 -11.22 -32.29 -35.45
C ALA A 211 -9.86 -31.86 -36.05
N ILE A 212 -8.80 -31.86 -35.26
CA ILE A 212 -7.43 -31.55 -35.71
C ILE A 212 -6.92 -32.63 -36.66
N ALA A 213 -7.17 -33.92 -36.36
CA ALA A 213 -6.80 -35.04 -37.21
C ALA A 213 -7.54 -34.99 -38.57
N THR A 214 -8.82 -34.67 -38.56
CA THR A 214 -9.61 -34.47 -39.80
C THR A 214 -9.06 -33.33 -40.65
N LEU A 215 -8.69 -32.20 -40.01
CA LEU A 215 -8.04 -31.08 -40.71
C LEU A 215 -6.71 -31.50 -41.36
N LYS A 216 -5.91 -32.29 -40.66
CA LYS A 216 -4.64 -32.83 -41.21
C LYS A 216 -4.85 -33.76 -42.39
N LEU A 217 -5.89 -34.61 -42.36
CA LEU A 217 -6.21 -35.51 -43.46
C LEU A 217 -6.66 -34.77 -44.74
N ILE A 218 -7.32 -33.61 -44.58
CA ILE A 218 -7.72 -32.75 -45.69
C ILE A 218 -6.52 -31.94 -46.23
N GLY A 219 -5.36 -32.01 -45.54
CA GLY A 219 -4.11 -31.37 -45.98
C GLY A 219 -3.83 -30.01 -45.33
N ALA A 220 -4.47 -29.68 -44.22
CA ALA A 220 -4.20 -28.44 -43.50
C ALA A 220 -2.75 -28.42 -42.98
N PRO A 221 -1.95 -27.37 -43.26
CA PRO A 221 -0.59 -27.29 -42.79
C PRO A 221 -0.56 -27.08 -41.27
N ASP A 222 0.48 -27.59 -40.60
CA ASP A 222 0.63 -27.46 -39.15
C ASP A 222 0.57 -26.02 -38.62
N ARG A 223 0.95 -25.03 -39.43
CA ARG A 223 0.82 -23.59 -39.10
C ARG A 223 -0.62 -23.16 -38.82
N VAL A 224 -1.60 -23.74 -39.48
CA VAL A 224 -3.03 -23.43 -39.26
C VAL A 224 -3.46 -23.99 -37.90
N ILE A 225 -3.02 -25.21 -37.56
CA ILE A 225 -3.33 -25.85 -36.28
C ILE A 225 -2.71 -25.10 -35.13
N VAL A 226 -1.42 -24.75 -35.27
CA VAL A 226 -0.69 -23.92 -34.30
C VAL A 226 -1.36 -22.56 -34.10
N GLY A 227 -1.74 -21.91 -35.23
CA GLY A 227 -2.45 -20.62 -35.20
C GLY A 227 -3.77 -20.68 -34.42
N LEU A 228 -4.51 -21.77 -34.59
CA LEU A 228 -5.82 -21.99 -33.95
C LEU A 228 -5.67 -22.15 -32.44
N ILE A 229 -4.70 -22.96 -31.99
CA ILE A 229 -4.41 -23.17 -30.58
C ILE A 229 -3.89 -21.88 -29.91
N VAL A 230 -2.98 -21.15 -30.58
CA VAL A 230 -2.46 -19.87 -30.10
C VAL A 230 -3.57 -18.82 -30.01
N GLN A 231 -4.44 -18.73 -31.03
CA GLN A 231 -5.57 -17.81 -31.01
C GLN A 231 -6.53 -18.13 -29.85
N GLU A 232 -6.82 -19.39 -29.60
CA GLU A 232 -7.65 -19.83 -28.46
C GLU A 232 -7.03 -19.42 -27.12
N ALA A 233 -5.73 -19.65 -26.96
CA ALA A 233 -4.97 -19.26 -25.77
C ALA A 233 -4.99 -17.73 -25.53
N LEU A 234 -4.84 -16.94 -26.61
CA LEU A 234 -4.88 -15.48 -26.53
C LEU A 234 -6.27 -14.96 -26.18
N VAL A 235 -7.33 -15.54 -26.76
CA VAL A 235 -8.72 -15.17 -26.42
C VAL A 235 -9.02 -15.49 -24.95
N LEU A 236 -8.58 -16.66 -24.47
CA LEU A 236 -8.73 -17.04 -23.07
C LEU A 236 -8.00 -16.06 -22.14
N GLY A 237 -6.75 -15.72 -22.45
CA GLY A 237 -5.94 -14.78 -21.68
C GLY A 237 -6.53 -13.36 -21.68
N ALA A 238 -6.93 -12.86 -22.84
CA ALA A 238 -7.51 -11.52 -22.96
C ALA A 238 -8.87 -11.40 -22.22
N SER A 239 -9.73 -12.41 -22.33
CA SER A 239 -11.01 -12.45 -21.61
C SER A 239 -10.80 -12.55 -20.10
N GLY A 240 -9.88 -13.41 -19.64
CA GLY A 240 -9.51 -13.51 -18.22
C GLY A 240 -8.96 -12.19 -17.67
N PHE A 241 -8.09 -11.51 -18.42
CA PHE A 241 -7.57 -10.19 -18.05
C PHE A 241 -8.70 -9.15 -17.98
N ALA A 242 -9.61 -9.11 -18.91
CA ALA A 242 -10.73 -8.17 -18.92
C ALA A 242 -11.66 -8.39 -17.72
N ILE A 243 -11.98 -9.64 -17.40
CA ILE A 243 -12.79 -10.01 -16.22
C ILE A 243 -12.05 -9.63 -14.94
N GLY A 244 -10.75 -9.96 -14.82
CA GLY A 244 -9.94 -9.63 -13.66
C GLY A 244 -9.88 -8.12 -13.42
N ARG A 245 -9.69 -7.33 -14.49
CA ARG A 245 -9.73 -5.86 -14.41
C ARG A 245 -11.09 -5.34 -13.94
N PHE A 246 -12.17 -5.89 -14.48
CA PHE A 246 -13.53 -5.51 -14.07
C PHE A 246 -13.76 -5.81 -12.57
N LEU A 247 -13.35 -6.98 -12.11
CA LEU A 247 -13.48 -7.37 -10.69
C LEU A 247 -12.66 -6.44 -9.77
N ILE A 248 -11.43 -6.09 -10.13
CA ILE A 248 -10.62 -5.16 -9.34
C ILE A 248 -11.31 -3.80 -9.24
N GLU A 249 -11.90 -3.30 -10.33
CA GLU A 249 -12.64 -2.03 -10.35
C GLU A 249 -13.81 -2.03 -9.36
N GLN A 250 -14.53 -3.16 -9.24
CA GLN A 250 -15.67 -3.30 -8.33
C GLN A 250 -15.23 -3.43 -6.86
N VAL A 251 -14.12 -4.13 -6.61
CA VAL A 251 -13.68 -4.50 -5.26
C VAL A 251 -12.76 -3.43 -4.64
N LYS A 252 -12.07 -2.60 -5.43
CA LYS A 252 -11.13 -1.59 -4.93
C LYS A 252 -11.70 -0.65 -3.85
N GLY A 253 -13.02 -0.38 -3.90
CA GLY A 253 -13.70 0.47 -2.93
C GLY A 253 -13.92 -0.15 -1.54
N TYR A 254 -13.77 -1.48 -1.41
CA TYR A 254 -13.91 -2.20 -0.14
C TYR A 254 -12.58 -2.35 0.61
N PHE A 255 -11.45 -2.07 -0.06
CA PHE A 255 -10.16 -2.12 0.60
C PHE A 255 -9.98 -0.94 1.56
N PRO A 256 -9.47 -1.18 2.79
CA PRO A 256 -9.22 -0.12 3.77
C PRO A 256 -8.10 0.84 3.36
N ARG A 257 -7.30 0.48 2.36
CA ARG A 257 -6.26 1.33 1.75
C ARG A 257 -6.69 1.75 0.34
N ARG A 258 -6.35 2.96 -0.06
CA ARG A 258 -6.59 3.43 -1.43
C ARG A 258 -5.73 2.62 -2.40
N VAL A 259 -6.38 1.77 -3.19
CA VAL A 259 -5.72 1.04 -4.28
C VAL A 259 -5.72 1.95 -5.51
N GLN A 260 -4.58 2.52 -5.83
CA GLN A 260 -4.37 3.24 -7.10
C GLN A 260 -3.80 2.24 -8.13
N VAL A 261 -4.55 2.02 -9.19
CA VAL A 261 -4.12 1.14 -10.29
C VAL A 261 -3.58 2.02 -11.40
N GLU A 262 -2.27 2.14 -11.44
CA GLU A 262 -1.59 2.94 -12.45
C GLU A 262 -1.64 2.24 -13.82
N PRO A 263 -1.97 2.95 -14.92
CA PRO A 263 -2.12 2.35 -16.25
C PRO A 263 -0.87 1.60 -16.74
N ARG A 264 0.30 2.04 -16.33
CA ARG A 264 1.58 1.42 -16.65
C ARG A 264 1.68 -0.03 -16.15
N TYR A 265 1.28 -0.27 -14.91
CA TYR A 265 1.30 -1.62 -14.33
C TYR A 265 0.27 -2.54 -14.98
N LEU A 266 -0.89 -2.01 -15.39
CA LEU A 266 -1.86 -2.77 -16.14
C LEU A 266 -1.33 -3.24 -17.50
N ALA A 267 -0.60 -2.39 -18.21
CA ALA A 267 0.03 -2.74 -19.47
C ALA A 267 1.08 -3.85 -19.29
N VAL A 268 1.92 -3.74 -18.25
CA VAL A 268 2.90 -4.78 -17.91
C VAL A 268 2.21 -6.10 -17.57
N LEU A 269 1.17 -6.07 -16.75
CA LEU A 269 0.40 -7.25 -16.39
C LEU A 269 -0.23 -7.91 -17.60
N PHE A 270 -0.81 -7.13 -18.52
CA PHE A 270 -1.36 -7.64 -19.78
C PHE A 270 -0.29 -8.38 -20.59
N VAL A 271 0.89 -7.79 -20.75
CA VAL A 271 2.02 -8.45 -21.46
C VAL A 271 2.41 -9.75 -20.77
N VAL A 272 2.49 -9.77 -19.44
CA VAL A 272 2.78 -11.00 -18.66
C VAL A 272 1.73 -12.08 -18.94
N VAL A 273 0.45 -11.73 -18.91
CA VAL A 273 -0.64 -12.68 -19.22
C VAL A 273 -0.50 -13.26 -20.63
N ILE A 274 -0.23 -12.43 -21.63
CA ILE A 274 -0.02 -12.88 -23.02
C ILE A 274 1.20 -13.83 -23.11
N VAL A 275 2.30 -13.50 -22.48
CA VAL A 275 3.50 -14.36 -22.45
C VAL A 275 3.19 -15.71 -21.79
N VAL A 276 2.49 -15.71 -20.67
CA VAL A 276 2.07 -16.94 -19.96
C VAL A 276 1.16 -17.80 -20.87
N CYS A 277 0.19 -17.19 -21.56
CA CYS A 277 -0.69 -17.90 -22.48
C CYS A 277 0.08 -18.51 -23.65
N LEU A 278 1.03 -17.78 -24.22
CA LEU A 278 1.89 -18.29 -25.30
C LEU A 278 2.77 -19.46 -24.85
N LEU A 279 3.38 -19.36 -23.67
CA LEU A 279 4.19 -20.44 -23.10
C LEU A 279 3.32 -21.67 -22.79
N GLY A 280 2.13 -21.46 -22.22
CA GLY A 280 1.17 -22.53 -21.93
C GLY A 280 0.69 -23.24 -23.19
N SER A 281 0.50 -22.51 -24.29
CA SER A 281 0.06 -23.09 -25.57
C SER A 281 1.08 -24.03 -26.20
N VAL A 282 2.39 -23.90 -25.86
CA VAL A 282 3.46 -24.75 -26.40
C VAL A 282 3.19 -26.24 -26.10
N LEU A 283 2.65 -26.56 -24.92
CA LEU A 283 2.34 -27.94 -24.56
C LEU A 283 1.20 -28.51 -25.42
N GLY A 284 0.14 -27.73 -25.61
CA GLY A 284 -0.97 -28.10 -26.49
C GLY A 284 -0.55 -28.27 -27.95
N VAL A 285 0.27 -27.32 -28.45
CA VAL A 285 0.82 -27.38 -29.80
C VAL A 285 1.69 -28.62 -29.99
N ARG A 286 2.60 -28.92 -29.06
CA ARG A 286 3.45 -30.14 -29.15
C ARG A 286 2.63 -31.40 -29.15
N ALA A 287 1.56 -31.47 -28.38
CA ALA A 287 0.67 -32.60 -28.36
C ALA A 287 -0.08 -32.72 -29.74
N ALA A 288 -0.66 -31.63 -30.22
CA ALA A 288 -1.43 -31.62 -31.49
C ALA A 288 -0.58 -31.93 -32.74
N VAL A 289 0.67 -31.46 -32.79
CA VAL A 289 1.54 -31.66 -33.95
C VAL A 289 2.10 -33.10 -34.00
N LYS A 290 2.35 -33.73 -32.85
CA LYS A 290 2.90 -35.09 -32.74
C LYS A 290 1.92 -36.22 -33.08
N ILE A 291 0.64 -35.92 -33.16
CA ILE A 291 -0.40 -36.97 -33.39
C ILE A 291 -0.37 -37.43 -34.84
N GLU A 292 -0.27 -38.73 -35.00
CA GLU A 292 -0.52 -39.40 -36.30
C GLU A 292 -2.00 -39.46 -36.56
N PRO A 293 -2.49 -38.92 -37.70
CA PRO A 293 -3.93 -38.83 -38.01
C PRO A 293 -4.66 -40.20 -38.03
N ALA A 294 -3.92 -41.26 -38.39
CA ALA A 294 -4.46 -42.60 -38.43
C ALA A 294 -4.82 -43.19 -37.04
N GLU A 295 -3.99 -42.91 -36.02
CA GLU A 295 -4.23 -43.39 -34.64
C GLU A 295 -5.35 -42.62 -33.95
N ALA A 296 -5.49 -41.32 -34.20
CA ALA A 296 -6.55 -40.49 -33.63
C ALA A 296 -7.95 -40.84 -34.09
N LEU A 297 -8.10 -41.50 -35.26
CA LEU A 297 -9.37 -41.97 -35.79
C LEU A 297 -9.67 -43.44 -35.47
N ALA A 298 -8.64 -44.27 -35.19
CA ALA A 298 -8.78 -45.67 -34.86
C ALA A 298 -9.04 -45.95 -33.37
N GLY A 299 -8.78 -45.01 -32.50
CA GLY A 299 -8.88 -45.14 -31.02
C GLY A 299 -10.20 -44.63 -30.43
N GLY A 300 -11.33 -44.80 -31.09
CA GLY A 300 -12.68 -44.43 -30.63
C GLY A 300 -13.56 -45.65 -30.43
#